data_9be02450811ab012da54c6c46aff8366
#
_entry.id   9be02450811ab012da54c6c46aff8366
#
_cell.length_a   1.000
_cell.length_b   1.000
_cell.length_c   1.000
_cell.angle_alpha   90.00
_cell.angle_beta   90.00
_cell.angle_gamma   90.00
#
_symmetry.space_group_name_H-M   'P 1'
#
loop_
_entity.id
_entity.type
_entity.pdbx_description
1 polymer ?
#
loop_
_entity_poly.entity_id
_entity_poly.type
_entity_poly.pdbx_seq_one_letter_code
_entity_poly.pdbx_strand_id
1 'polypeptide(L)'
;MNSEKILKSTSEIQIQQIRNATVKVSYNGKIFLIDPWLAPKEAMGSFNSLNVGFAPVNSEKADVFMPMCELPFSVDEILKDVDYYILTHVHPDHFDLNHYNEVLDRNIPIFVQNEEDYNFIKNLGFKEIEILQYNGNIRDGIKLTKIDGIHGSLVPCGKSCGVVFQSQDKPTIYFSGDTIMCKEVENAIKIFNPDIIVINGADAELTTFGHLIMDDKAVEDIYRLIPSAKIIVSHLDNVAHGNITRKIMHKKLAEKGIEDKILIPEDGEIYTF
;
A
#
# COMPACT_ATOMS: atom_id res chain seq x y z
N MET A 1 -23.26 13.86 8.99
CA MET A 1 -22.10 14.23 8.17
C MET A 1 -20.91 14.30 9.13
N ASN A 2 -20.17 13.21 9.26
CA ASN A 2 -18.86 13.26 9.90
C ASN A 2 -17.95 14.06 8.96
N SER A 3 -17.46 15.21 9.44
CA SER A 3 -16.40 15.92 8.71
C SER A 3 -15.23 14.96 8.62
N GLU A 4 -14.96 14.45 7.43
CA GLU A 4 -13.78 13.66 7.13
C GLU A 4 -12.57 14.45 7.61
N LYS A 5 -11.85 13.91 8.59
CA LYS A 5 -10.69 14.56 9.17
C LYS A 5 -9.45 13.88 8.63
N ILE A 6 -8.49 14.68 8.22
CA ILE A 6 -7.16 14.14 7.91
C ILE A 6 -6.48 13.71 9.22
N LEU A 7 -5.77 12.59 9.17
CA LEU A 7 -5.00 12.03 10.27
C LEU A 7 -3.96 13.02 10.77
N LYS A 8 -3.84 13.14 12.11
CA LYS A 8 -2.85 13.96 12.81
C LYS A 8 -2.01 13.08 13.72
N SER A 9 -0.81 13.53 14.05
CA SER A 9 0.04 12.83 15.02
C SER A 9 -0.66 12.73 16.38
N THR A 10 -0.76 11.50 16.87
CA THR A 10 -1.34 11.16 18.19
C THR A 10 -0.50 10.09 18.86
N SER A 11 -0.78 9.82 20.16
CA SER A 11 -0.20 8.67 20.86
C SER A 11 -0.84 7.34 20.44
N GLU A 12 -2.02 7.39 19.82
CA GLU A 12 -2.76 6.25 19.31
C GLU A 12 -2.27 5.88 17.91
N ILE A 13 -2.39 4.61 17.56
CA ILE A 13 -2.16 4.17 16.18
C ILE A 13 -3.39 4.55 15.36
N GLN A 14 -3.15 5.27 14.28
CA GLN A 14 -4.19 5.59 13.31
C GLN A 14 -3.72 5.20 11.91
N ILE A 15 -4.58 4.55 11.16
CA ILE A 15 -4.34 4.15 9.77
C ILE A 15 -5.46 4.77 8.93
N GLN A 16 -5.07 5.64 8.01
CA GLN A 16 -5.98 6.30 7.07
C GLN A 16 -5.74 5.81 5.67
N GLN A 17 -6.76 5.25 5.05
CA GLN A 17 -6.76 4.98 3.61
C GLN A 17 -6.83 6.31 2.87
N ILE A 18 -5.83 6.62 2.07
CA ILE A 18 -5.90 7.79 1.18
C ILE A 18 -6.55 7.38 -0.14
N ARG A 19 -5.84 6.58 -0.93
CA ARG A 19 -6.34 6.07 -2.21
C ARG A 19 -5.40 4.98 -2.74
N ASN A 20 -5.93 3.92 -3.33
CA ASN A 20 -5.13 2.79 -3.82
C ASN A 20 -4.23 2.21 -2.72
N ALA A 21 -2.93 2.10 -2.97
CA ALA A 21 -1.91 1.70 -1.99
C ALA A 21 -1.47 2.84 -1.05
N THR A 22 -1.89 4.08 -1.31
CA THR A 22 -1.49 5.23 -0.48
C THR A 22 -2.19 5.19 0.86
N VAL A 23 -1.41 5.01 1.92
CA VAL A 23 -1.91 4.95 3.31
C VAL A 23 -1.11 5.92 4.18
N LYS A 24 -1.82 6.71 5.00
CA LYS A 24 -1.21 7.60 6.00
C LYS A 24 -1.33 6.96 7.39
N VAL A 25 -0.21 6.87 8.11
CA VAL A 25 -0.14 6.12 9.38
C VAL A 25 0.43 7.01 10.48
N SER A 26 -0.29 7.14 11.61
CA SER A 26 0.28 7.65 12.85
C SER A 26 0.76 6.47 13.69
N TYR A 27 2.06 6.41 13.97
CA TYR A 27 2.68 5.36 14.76
C TYR A 27 3.78 5.93 15.66
N ASN A 28 3.65 5.69 16.96
CA ASN A 28 4.60 6.16 17.98
C ASN A 28 4.92 7.68 17.87
N GLY A 29 3.87 8.51 17.62
CA GLY A 29 3.99 9.96 17.53
C GLY A 29 4.59 10.49 16.21
N LYS A 30 4.82 9.61 15.25
CA LYS A 30 5.31 9.94 13.90
C LYS A 30 4.26 9.64 12.84
N ILE A 31 4.28 10.41 11.76
CA ILE A 31 3.40 10.23 10.62
C ILE A 31 4.19 9.73 9.42
N PHE A 32 3.77 8.59 8.91
CA PHE A 32 4.29 7.98 7.69
C PHE A 32 3.27 8.10 6.57
N LEU A 33 3.73 8.41 5.36
CA LEU A 33 2.94 8.29 4.14
C LEU A 33 3.56 7.19 3.27
N ILE A 34 2.80 6.09 3.12
CA ILE A 34 3.23 4.90 2.38
C ILE A 34 2.71 5.00 0.96
N ASP A 35 3.56 4.68 -0.02
CA ASP A 35 3.27 4.65 -1.45
C ASP A 35 2.50 5.90 -1.93
N PRO A 36 3.15 7.10 -1.89
CA PRO A 36 2.48 8.39 -2.08
C PRO A 36 2.11 8.66 -3.56
N TRP A 37 1.11 7.95 -4.06
CA TRP A 37 0.54 8.20 -5.39
C TRP A 37 -0.53 9.29 -5.33
N LEU A 38 -0.11 10.54 -5.51
CA LEU A 38 -0.96 11.73 -5.34
C LEU A 38 -1.41 12.36 -6.66
N ALA A 39 -1.23 11.67 -7.79
CA ALA A 39 -1.69 12.12 -9.10
C ALA A 39 -3.21 12.39 -9.11
N PRO A 40 -3.69 13.42 -9.82
CA PRO A 40 -5.12 13.62 -10.03
C PRO A 40 -5.78 12.41 -10.72
N LYS A 41 -7.09 12.29 -10.57
CA LYS A 41 -7.88 11.30 -11.31
C LYS A 41 -7.52 11.33 -12.81
N GLU A 42 -7.38 10.14 -13.40
CA GLU A 42 -7.10 9.91 -14.82
C GLU A 42 -5.71 10.37 -15.31
N ALA A 43 -4.90 11.01 -14.46
CA ALA A 43 -3.63 11.62 -14.87
C ALA A 43 -2.53 10.64 -15.31
N MET A 44 -2.60 9.38 -14.86
CA MET A 44 -1.65 8.35 -15.26
C MET A 44 -1.87 7.87 -16.71
N GLY A 45 -3.12 7.92 -17.18
CA GLY A 45 -3.51 7.35 -18.47
C GLY A 45 -4.06 5.93 -18.35
N SER A 46 -4.30 5.30 -19.50
CA SER A 46 -4.76 3.90 -19.62
C SER A 46 -3.66 3.00 -20.15
N PHE A 47 -3.80 1.67 -20.05
CA PHE A 47 -2.85 0.73 -20.61
C PHE A 47 -2.60 0.94 -22.11
N ASN A 48 -3.69 1.18 -22.87
CA ASN A 48 -3.57 1.46 -24.30
C ASN A 48 -2.89 2.80 -24.57
N SER A 49 -3.17 3.86 -23.80
CA SER A 49 -2.51 5.16 -24.00
C SER A 49 -1.03 5.15 -23.62
N LEU A 50 -0.64 4.35 -22.63
CA LEU A 50 0.74 4.20 -22.17
C LEU A 50 1.58 3.30 -23.10
N ASN A 51 0.94 2.44 -23.89
CA ASN A 51 1.60 1.50 -24.83
C ASN A 51 2.70 0.66 -24.16
N VAL A 52 2.43 0.12 -22.98
CA VAL A 52 3.43 -0.55 -22.14
C VAL A 52 3.75 -2.00 -22.54
N GLY A 53 3.09 -2.56 -23.56
CA GLY A 53 3.35 -3.92 -24.05
C GLY A 53 2.71 -5.05 -23.23
N PHE A 54 1.91 -4.72 -22.22
CA PHE A 54 1.08 -5.66 -21.45
C PHE A 54 -0.28 -5.01 -21.15
N ALA A 55 -1.26 -5.83 -20.78
CA ALA A 55 -2.64 -5.36 -20.60
C ALA A 55 -3.33 -6.08 -19.42
N PRO A 56 -4.41 -5.50 -18.86
CA PRO A 56 -5.27 -6.21 -17.94
C PRO A 56 -5.89 -7.44 -18.62
N VAL A 57 -6.15 -8.49 -17.86
CA VAL A 57 -6.78 -9.72 -18.37
C VAL A 57 -8.17 -9.42 -18.94
N ASN A 58 -8.95 -8.55 -18.29
CA ASN A 58 -10.15 -7.99 -18.89
C ASN A 58 -9.81 -6.86 -19.85
N SER A 59 -9.78 -7.16 -21.16
CA SER A 59 -9.42 -6.21 -22.21
C SER A 59 -10.31 -4.97 -22.28
N GLU A 60 -11.56 -5.03 -21.81
CA GLU A 60 -12.46 -3.86 -21.76
C GLU A 60 -11.93 -2.76 -20.80
N LYS A 61 -11.08 -3.14 -19.87
CA LYS A 61 -10.45 -2.22 -18.92
C LYS A 61 -9.17 -1.55 -19.47
N ALA A 62 -8.67 -1.98 -20.63
CA ALA A 62 -7.41 -1.45 -21.17
C ALA A 62 -7.48 0.04 -21.55
N ASP A 63 -8.68 0.58 -21.80
CA ASP A 63 -8.90 1.99 -22.10
C ASP A 63 -9.30 2.82 -20.86
N VAL A 64 -9.42 2.20 -19.69
CA VAL A 64 -9.78 2.91 -18.44
C VAL A 64 -8.59 3.71 -17.93
N PHE A 65 -8.78 5.01 -17.77
CA PHE A 65 -7.77 5.93 -17.26
C PHE A 65 -7.63 5.79 -15.73
N MET A 66 -6.40 5.85 -15.24
CA MET A 66 -6.03 5.71 -13.84
C MET A 66 -5.37 6.99 -13.29
N PRO A 67 -5.46 7.29 -11.98
CA PRO A 67 -6.33 6.66 -10.98
C PRO A 67 -7.80 6.83 -11.32
N MET A 68 -8.65 5.86 -10.94
CA MET A 68 -10.08 5.90 -11.29
C MET A 68 -10.90 6.83 -10.41
N CYS A 69 -10.40 7.16 -9.20
CA CYS A 69 -11.07 8.04 -8.24
C CYS A 69 -10.26 9.31 -7.95
N GLU A 70 -10.93 10.36 -7.50
CA GLU A 70 -10.28 11.55 -6.97
C GLU A 70 -9.59 11.26 -5.64
N LEU A 71 -8.64 12.13 -5.24
CA LEU A 71 -8.13 12.12 -3.88
C LEU A 71 -9.24 12.59 -2.90
N PRO A 72 -9.34 11.97 -1.71
CA PRO A 72 -10.36 12.35 -0.72
C PRO A 72 -10.09 13.70 -0.06
N PHE A 73 -8.85 14.19 -0.15
CA PHE A 73 -8.39 15.46 0.41
C PHE A 73 -7.47 16.16 -0.57
N SER A 74 -7.21 17.45 -0.35
CA SER A 74 -6.17 18.16 -1.09
C SER A 74 -4.78 17.58 -0.81
N VAL A 75 -3.87 17.71 -1.77
CA VAL A 75 -2.48 17.24 -1.62
C VAL A 75 -1.83 17.87 -0.38
N ASP A 76 -2.04 19.17 -0.14
CA ASP A 76 -1.48 19.87 1.03
C ASP A 76 -1.98 19.28 2.36
N GLU A 77 -3.24 18.88 2.43
CA GLU A 77 -3.82 18.23 3.61
C GLU A 77 -3.23 16.81 3.80
N ILE A 78 -3.05 16.05 2.72
CA ILE A 78 -2.45 14.71 2.78
C ILE A 78 -0.99 14.80 3.25
N LEU A 79 -0.22 15.76 2.74
CA LEU A 79 1.20 15.93 3.06
C LEU A 79 1.45 16.61 4.41
N LYS A 80 0.42 17.22 5.00
CA LYS A 80 0.56 17.92 6.27
C LYS A 80 1.06 16.98 7.38
N ASP A 81 2.06 17.45 8.12
CA ASP A 81 2.65 16.78 9.27
C ASP A 81 3.31 15.42 8.97
N VAL A 82 3.60 15.09 7.70
CA VAL A 82 4.30 13.86 7.34
C VAL A 82 5.76 13.95 7.78
N ASP A 83 6.20 12.99 8.61
CA ASP A 83 7.59 12.87 9.08
C ASP A 83 8.45 12.01 8.14
N TYR A 84 7.86 10.99 7.50
CA TYR A 84 8.55 9.98 6.70
C TYR A 84 7.72 9.53 5.50
N TYR A 85 8.38 9.27 4.39
CA TYR A 85 7.81 8.49 3.29
C TYR A 85 8.32 7.04 3.34
N ILE A 86 7.48 6.11 2.90
CA ILE A 86 7.88 4.73 2.61
C ILE A 86 7.41 4.40 1.20
N LEU A 87 8.31 3.89 0.37
CA LEU A 87 8.00 3.42 -0.96
C LEU A 87 8.28 1.91 -1.03
N THR A 88 7.22 1.13 -1.14
CA THR A 88 7.32 -0.34 -1.19
C THR A 88 7.94 -0.82 -2.49
N HIS A 89 7.72 -0.08 -3.58
CA HIS A 89 8.37 -0.26 -4.88
C HIS A 89 8.02 0.90 -5.83
N VAL A 90 8.84 1.05 -6.88
CA VAL A 90 8.66 2.09 -7.91
C VAL A 90 7.76 1.56 -9.03
N HIS A 91 6.43 1.52 -8.78
CA HIS A 91 5.42 1.34 -9.83
C HIS A 91 4.54 2.59 -9.94
N PRO A 92 3.96 2.86 -11.14
CA PRO A 92 3.25 4.12 -11.41
C PRO A 92 2.02 4.37 -10.55
N ASP A 93 1.43 3.32 -9.98
CA ASP A 93 0.25 3.37 -9.11
C ASP A 93 0.60 3.35 -7.60
N HIS A 94 1.90 3.37 -7.26
CA HIS A 94 2.44 3.55 -5.91
C HIS A 94 3.22 4.85 -5.77
N PHE A 95 3.86 5.28 -6.86
CA PHE A 95 4.62 6.51 -6.90
C PHE A 95 4.48 7.13 -8.29
N ASP A 96 4.06 8.38 -8.36
CA ASP A 96 3.93 9.03 -9.67
C ASP A 96 5.29 9.19 -10.34
N LEU A 97 5.43 8.60 -11.52
CA LEU A 97 6.68 8.64 -12.29
C LEU A 97 6.80 9.89 -13.18
N ASN A 98 5.75 10.70 -13.25
CA ASN A 98 5.69 11.93 -14.03
C ASN A 98 5.95 13.16 -13.14
N HIS A 99 5.15 14.21 -13.34
CA HIS A 99 5.33 15.50 -12.63
C HIS A 99 4.69 15.54 -11.23
N TYR A 100 3.71 14.69 -10.95
CA TYR A 100 2.96 14.77 -9.68
C TYR A 100 3.78 14.35 -8.44
N ASN A 101 4.92 13.67 -8.61
CA ASN A 101 5.83 13.44 -7.50
C ASN A 101 6.54 14.73 -7.03
N GLU A 102 6.52 15.81 -7.82
CA GLU A 102 7.13 17.11 -7.47
C GLU A 102 6.45 17.77 -6.25
N VAL A 103 5.20 17.39 -5.93
CA VAL A 103 4.49 17.88 -4.74
C VAL A 103 5.09 17.36 -3.42
N LEU A 104 5.86 16.28 -3.46
CA LEU A 104 6.50 15.70 -2.27
C LEU A 104 7.68 16.55 -1.81
N ASP A 105 7.74 16.86 -0.51
CA ASP A 105 8.90 17.56 0.06
C ASP A 105 10.14 16.66 0.05
N ARG A 106 11.15 17.05 -0.72
CA ARG A 106 12.42 16.34 -0.90
C ARG A 106 13.31 16.33 0.35
N ASN A 107 12.97 17.11 1.39
CA ASN A 107 13.69 17.13 2.65
C ASN A 107 13.12 16.10 3.66
N ILE A 108 11.92 15.59 3.44
CA ILE A 108 11.36 14.50 4.26
C ILE A 108 12.10 13.22 3.92
N PRO A 109 12.62 12.48 4.92
CA PRO A 109 13.29 11.19 4.71
C PRO A 109 12.37 10.18 4.05
N ILE A 110 12.92 9.40 3.12
CA ILE A 110 12.18 8.35 2.41
C ILE A 110 12.89 6.99 2.54
N PHE A 111 12.11 5.97 2.89
CA PHE A 111 12.56 4.58 2.88
C PHE A 111 12.16 3.91 1.57
N VAL A 112 13.10 3.17 0.97
CA VAL A 112 12.92 2.46 -0.29
C VAL A 112 13.37 1.00 -0.15
N GLN A 113 12.97 0.15 -1.08
CA GLN A 113 13.21 -1.29 -0.91
C GLN A 113 14.61 -1.77 -1.30
N ASN A 114 15.31 -1.10 -2.23
CA ASN A 114 16.57 -1.58 -2.80
C ASN A 114 17.41 -0.45 -3.42
N GLU A 115 18.62 -0.79 -3.92
CA GLU A 115 19.55 0.15 -4.56
C GLU A 115 19.02 0.76 -5.86
N GLU A 116 18.19 0.05 -6.61
CA GLU A 116 17.61 0.55 -7.86
C GLU A 116 16.64 1.69 -7.56
N ASP A 117 15.72 1.46 -6.62
CA ASP A 117 14.77 2.48 -6.15
C ASP A 117 15.50 3.63 -5.45
N TYR A 118 16.56 3.34 -4.67
CA TYR A 118 17.40 4.37 -4.07
C TYR A 118 17.98 5.33 -5.13
N ASN A 119 18.55 4.78 -6.19
CA ASN A 119 19.15 5.58 -7.25
C ASN A 119 18.09 6.37 -8.02
N PHE A 120 16.93 5.79 -8.27
CA PHE A 120 15.80 6.46 -8.90
C PHE A 120 15.34 7.66 -8.06
N ILE A 121 15.05 7.46 -6.77
CA ILE A 121 14.59 8.49 -5.85
C ILE A 121 15.64 9.58 -5.62
N LYS A 122 16.93 9.22 -5.59
CA LYS A 122 18.05 10.17 -5.52
C LYS A 122 18.10 11.10 -6.73
N ASN A 123 17.87 10.58 -7.92
CA ASN A 123 17.83 11.36 -9.14
C ASN A 123 16.66 12.36 -9.16
N LEU A 124 15.58 12.10 -8.42
CA LEU A 124 14.48 13.03 -8.20
C LEU A 124 14.78 14.12 -7.16
N GLY A 125 15.97 14.10 -6.53
CA GLY A 125 16.45 15.16 -5.64
C GLY A 125 16.11 14.99 -4.17
N PHE A 126 15.62 13.83 -3.71
CA PHE A 126 15.43 13.54 -2.29
C PHE A 126 16.78 13.60 -1.55
N LYS A 127 16.77 14.18 -0.33
CA LYS A 127 18.01 14.48 0.43
C LYS A 127 18.40 13.35 1.36
N GLU A 128 17.44 12.69 1.98
CA GLU A 128 17.64 11.64 2.96
C GLU A 128 16.88 10.38 2.51
N ILE A 129 17.62 9.38 2.04
CA ILE A 129 17.08 8.15 1.48
C ILE A 129 17.69 6.97 2.24
N GLU A 130 16.86 6.06 2.73
CA GLU A 130 17.30 4.85 3.37
C GLU A 130 16.76 3.61 2.66
N ILE A 131 17.58 2.58 2.53
CA ILE A 131 17.15 1.28 2.04
C ILE A 131 16.64 0.47 3.23
N LEU A 132 15.40 -0.02 3.14
CA LEU A 132 14.80 -0.92 4.12
C LEU A 132 15.64 -2.19 4.28
N GLN A 133 15.92 -2.57 5.52
CA GLN A 133 16.77 -3.70 5.87
C GLN A 133 15.97 -4.87 6.47
N TYR A 134 16.42 -6.10 6.24
CA TYR A 134 15.81 -7.31 6.83
C TYR A 134 16.00 -7.42 8.34
N ASN A 135 17.06 -6.83 8.89
CA ASN A 135 17.27 -6.71 10.32
C ASN A 135 16.65 -5.45 10.94
N GLY A 136 16.05 -4.61 10.09
CA GLY A 136 15.31 -3.40 10.43
C GLY A 136 16.15 -2.13 10.54
N ASN A 137 15.58 -1.03 10.01
CA ASN A 137 16.07 0.34 10.26
C ASN A 137 15.42 0.86 11.54
N ILE A 138 16.13 1.64 12.33
CA ILE A 138 15.58 2.25 13.57
C ILE A 138 15.59 3.77 13.42
N ARG A 139 14.39 4.37 13.50
CA ARG A 139 14.19 5.82 13.52
C ARG A 139 13.16 6.19 14.58
N ASP A 140 13.46 7.17 15.42
CA ASP A 140 12.57 7.66 16.49
C ASP A 140 11.98 6.56 17.39
N GLY A 141 12.78 5.51 17.68
CA GLY A 141 12.32 4.36 18.46
C GLY A 141 11.38 3.42 17.72
N ILE A 142 11.21 3.61 16.40
CA ILE A 142 10.43 2.75 15.52
C ILE A 142 11.40 1.90 14.70
N LYS A 143 11.19 0.59 14.72
CA LYS A 143 11.91 -0.35 13.87
C LYS A 143 11.07 -0.70 12.65
N LEU A 144 11.61 -0.45 11.45
CA LEU A 144 11.02 -0.77 10.16
C LEU A 144 11.77 -1.96 9.55
N THR A 145 11.11 -3.11 9.45
CA THR A 145 11.74 -4.34 8.93
C THR A 145 11.17 -4.69 7.57
N LYS A 146 12.06 -4.85 6.58
CA LYS A 146 11.70 -5.26 5.21
C LYS A 146 11.25 -6.72 5.17
N ILE A 147 10.20 -6.98 4.40
CA ILE A 147 9.72 -8.32 4.04
C ILE A 147 9.67 -8.42 2.52
N ASP A 148 10.27 -9.43 1.93
CA ASP A 148 10.17 -9.63 0.48
C ASP A 148 8.74 -10.05 0.08
N GLY A 149 8.33 -9.63 -1.11
CA GLY A 149 7.08 -10.03 -1.76
C GLY A 149 7.32 -10.75 -3.09
N ILE A 150 6.30 -11.45 -3.56
CA ILE A 150 6.24 -12.00 -4.92
C ILE A 150 5.19 -11.22 -5.70
N HIS A 151 5.65 -10.37 -6.60
CA HIS A 151 4.82 -9.49 -7.41
C HIS A 151 4.80 -9.99 -8.86
N GLY A 152 3.86 -10.89 -9.13
CA GLY A 152 3.69 -11.61 -10.39
C GLY A 152 3.73 -13.13 -10.22
N SER A 153 2.62 -13.80 -10.49
CA SER A 153 2.47 -15.26 -10.32
C SER A 153 3.03 -16.09 -11.48
N LEU A 154 3.17 -15.51 -12.67
CA LEU A 154 3.73 -16.16 -13.87
C LEU A 154 5.19 -15.80 -14.04
N VAL A 155 5.49 -14.52 -14.12
CA VAL A 155 6.83 -13.96 -14.13
C VAL A 155 6.85 -12.71 -13.24
N PRO A 156 8.00 -12.34 -12.65
CA PRO A 156 8.07 -11.15 -11.81
C PRO A 156 7.70 -9.87 -12.57
N CYS A 157 6.82 -9.06 -11.99
CA CYS A 157 6.49 -7.71 -12.45
C CYS A 157 7.38 -6.65 -11.75
N GLY A 158 8.63 -6.98 -11.48
CA GLY A 158 9.53 -6.19 -10.66
C GLY A 158 9.63 -6.73 -9.23
N LYS A 159 10.41 -6.03 -8.41
CA LYS A 159 10.55 -6.32 -6.98
C LYS A 159 9.59 -5.45 -6.20
N SER A 160 9.00 -5.99 -5.16
CA SER A 160 8.19 -5.28 -4.18
C SER A 160 8.51 -5.78 -2.78
N CYS A 161 8.25 -4.98 -1.76
CA CYS A 161 8.41 -5.41 -0.39
C CYS A 161 7.26 -4.96 0.50
N GLY A 162 7.02 -5.72 1.56
CA GLY A 162 6.25 -5.29 2.70
C GLY A 162 7.16 -4.67 3.77
N VAL A 163 6.54 -4.07 4.78
CA VAL A 163 7.24 -3.48 5.91
C VAL A 163 6.53 -3.78 7.23
N VAL A 164 7.30 -4.21 8.23
CA VAL A 164 6.81 -4.42 9.60
C VAL A 164 7.26 -3.25 10.47
N PHE A 165 6.30 -2.63 11.17
CA PHE A 165 6.52 -1.57 12.15
C PHE A 165 6.50 -2.17 13.54
N GLN A 166 7.53 -1.90 14.31
CA GLN A 166 7.64 -2.28 15.72
C GLN A 166 8.16 -1.11 16.55
N SER A 167 7.58 -0.91 17.72
CA SER A 167 8.10 0.01 18.74
C SER A 167 7.76 -0.55 20.12
N GLN A 168 8.49 -0.12 21.13
CA GLN A 168 8.26 -0.58 22.50
C GLN A 168 6.82 -0.25 22.92
N ASP A 169 6.12 -1.23 23.51
CA ASP A 169 4.76 -1.11 24.04
C ASP A 169 3.70 -0.65 23.02
N LYS A 170 3.97 -0.85 21.72
CA LYS A 170 3.02 -0.56 20.64
C LYS A 170 2.64 -1.82 19.87
N PRO A 171 1.39 -1.93 19.39
CA PRO A 171 0.99 -2.97 18.46
C PRO A 171 1.92 -3.05 17.26
N THR A 172 2.28 -4.27 16.85
CA THR A 172 3.04 -4.53 15.63
C THR A 172 2.13 -4.40 14.42
N ILE A 173 2.57 -3.65 13.40
CA ILE A 173 1.83 -3.49 12.14
C ILE A 173 2.64 -4.13 11.02
N TYR A 174 1.98 -4.87 10.13
CA TYR A 174 2.55 -5.38 8.90
C TYR A 174 1.79 -4.84 7.69
N PHE A 175 2.48 -4.11 6.84
CA PHE A 175 2.02 -3.71 5.49
C PHE A 175 2.58 -4.70 4.49
N SER A 176 1.72 -5.38 3.72
CA SER A 176 2.16 -6.40 2.78
C SER A 176 2.91 -5.84 1.57
N GLY A 177 2.59 -4.60 1.16
CA GLY A 177 2.95 -4.11 -0.16
C GLY A 177 2.29 -4.95 -1.26
N ASP A 178 2.80 -4.85 -2.48
CA ASP A 178 2.30 -5.64 -3.60
C ASP A 178 2.96 -7.02 -3.61
N THR A 179 2.19 -8.00 -3.23
CA THR A 179 2.58 -9.41 -3.21
C THR A 179 1.35 -10.31 -3.32
N ILE A 180 1.49 -11.45 -3.97
CA ILE A 180 0.55 -12.56 -3.80
C ILE A 180 0.78 -13.23 -2.43
N MET A 181 -0.16 -14.08 -1.99
CA MET A 181 0.07 -14.91 -0.80
C MET A 181 1.24 -15.86 -1.08
N CYS A 182 2.30 -15.77 -0.27
CA CYS A 182 3.54 -16.50 -0.45
C CYS A 182 4.18 -16.87 0.89
N LYS A 183 5.25 -17.65 0.85
CA LYS A 183 5.98 -18.08 2.05
C LYS A 183 6.52 -16.92 2.87
N GLU A 184 6.98 -15.87 2.22
CA GLU A 184 7.52 -14.67 2.85
C GLU A 184 6.47 -13.97 3.71
N VAL A 185 5.24 -13.87 3.21
CA VAL A 185 4.07 -13.34 3.94
C VAL A 185 3.73 -14.23 5.14
N GLU A 186 3.62 -15.55 4.93
CA GLU A 186 3.35 -16.49 6.03
C GLU A 186 4.42 -16.43 7.12
N ASN A 187 5.69 -16.37 6.72
CA ASN A 187 6.81 -16.29 7.65
C ASN A 187 6.80 -14.96 8.42
N ALA A 188 6.51 -13.85 7.75
CA ALA A 188 6.38 -12.55 8.41
C ALA A 188 5.29 -12.59 9.49
N ILE A 189 4.10 -13.14 9.16
CA ILE A 189 3.01 -13.28 10.13
C ILE A 189 3.43 -14.17 11.32
N LYS A 190 4.07 -15.31 11.06
CA LYS A 190 4.50 -16.25 12.12
C LYS A 190 5.61 -15.68 13.01
N ILE A 191 6.56 -14.94 12.43
CA ILE A 191 7.74 -14.40 13.15
C ILE A 191 7.38 -13.15 13.94
N PHE A 192 6.64 -12.22 13.33
CA PHE A 192 6.35 -10.92 13.93
C PHE A 192 5.03 -10.89 14.71
N ASN A 193 4.15 -11.88 14.47
CA ASN A 193 2.83 -11.98 15.12
C ASN A 193 2.10 -10.62 15.15
N PRO A 194 1.85 -9.99 13.99
CA PRO A 194 1.35 -8.61 13.93
C PRO A 194 -0.06 -8.50 14.52
N ASP A 195 -0.31 -7.40 15.21
CA ASP A 195 -1.62 -7.05 15.75
C ASP A 195 -2.53 -6.45 14.67
N ILE A 196 -1.91 -5.81 13.68
CA ILE A 196 -2.58 -5.16 12.55
C ILE A 196 -1.88 -5.57 11.26
N ILE A 197 -2.64 -5.94 10.23
CA ILE A 197 -2.12 -6.28 8.91
C ILE A 197 -2.86 -5.46 7.86
N VAL A 198 -2.12 -4.75 7.02
CA VAL A 198 -2.67 -4.03 5.86
C VAL A 198 -2.27 -4.78 4.60
N ILE A 199 -3.26 -5.19 3.81
CA ILE A 199 -3.12 -6.05 2.64
C ILE A 199 -3.51 -5.26 1.39
N ASN A 200 -2.71 -5.32 0.33
CA ASN A 200 -3.10 -4.89 -1.00
C ASN A 200 -3.90 -6.03 -1.67
N GLY A 201 -5.23 -5.84 -1.80
CA GLY A 201 -6.18 -6.94 -2.01
C GLY A 201 -7.07 -6.85 -3.25
N ALA A 202 -6.73 -6.05 -4.27
CA ALA A 202 -7.57 -5.88 -5.46
C ALA A 202 -7.53 -7.05 -6.45
N ASP A 203 -6.80 -8.15 -6.19
CA ASP A 203 -6.60 -9.23 -7.18
C ASP A 203 -6.16 -8.64 -8.54
N ALA A 204 -5.19 -7.74 -8.50
CA ALA A 204 -4.68 -7.13 -9.72
C ALA A 204 -3.99 -8.18 -10.58
N GLU A 205 -4.33 -8.21 -11.88
CA GLU A 205 -3.84 -9.23 -12.80
C GLU A 205 -3.53 -8.64 -14.17
N LEU A 206 -2.39 -9.04 -14.72
CA LEU A 206 -1.93 -8.65 -16.05
C LEU A 206 -1.61 -9.88 -16.89
N THR A 207 -1.88 -9.81 -18.19
CA THR A 207 -1.73 -10.92 -19.14
C THR A 207 -0.34 -11.54 -19.13
N THR A 208 0.69 -10.72 -18.94
CA THR A 208 2.10 -11.15 -18.94
C THR A 208 2.54 -11.71 -17.60
N PHE A 209 2.09 -11.08 -16.49
CA PHE A 209 2.64 -11.32 -15.16
C PHE A 209 1.76 -12.22 -14.30
N GLY A 210 0.49 -12.44 -14.70
CA GLY A 210 -0.53 -13.12 -13.89
C GLY A 210 -1.01 -12.26 -12.73
N HIS A 211 -1.39 -12.90 -11.62
CA HIS A 211 -1.78 -12.19 -10.41
C HIS A 211 -0.61 -11.47 -9.78
N LEU A 212 -0.81 -10.20 -9.43
CA LEU A 212 0.21 -9.30 -8.90
C LEU A 212 0.12 -9.13 -7.39
N ILE A 213 -1.09 -9.11 -6.85
CA ILE A 213 -1.40 -8.88 -5.43
C ILE A 213 -2.44 -9.88 -4.93
N MET A 214 -2.73 -9.82 -3.64
CA MET A 214 -3.65 -10.72 -2.97
C MET A 214 -5.10 -10.57 -3.44
N ASP A 215 -5.87 -11.64 -3.28
CA ASP A 215 -7.29 -11.75 -3.54
C ASP A 215 -8.08 -12.01 -2.23
N ASP A 216 -9.39 -12.22 -2.34
CA ASP A 216 -10.27 -12.58 -1.21
C ASP A 216 -9.92 -13.90 -0.54
N LYS A 217 -9.30 -14.83 -1.27
CA LYS A 217 -8.84 -16.10 -0.70
C LYS A 217 -7.59 -15.87 0.17
N ALA A 218 -6.65 -15.06 -0.29
CA ALA A 218 -5.48 -14.68 0.50
C ALA A 218 -5.89 -13.95 1.80
N VAL A 219 -6.90 -13.06 1.74
CA VAL A 219 -7.47 -12.41 2.93
C VAL A 219 -8.02 -13.44 3.91
N GLU A 220 -8.78 -14.45 3.43
CA GLU A 220 -9.28 -15.55 4.25
C GLU A 220 -8.14 -16.39 4.85
N ASP A 221 -7.13 -16.74 4.06
CA ASP A 221 -5.98 -17.54 4.51
C ASP A 221 -5.21 -16.80 5.62
N ILE A 222 -4.99 -15.48 5.49
CA ILE A 222 -4.37 -14.65 6.53
C ILE A 222 -5.26 -14.59 7.79
N TYR A 223 -6.57 -14.39 7.64
CA TYR A 223 -7.48 -14.39 8.79
C TYR A 223 -7.43 -15.73 9.54
N ARG A 224 -7.41 -16.85 8.83
CA ARG A 224 -7.28 -18.17 9.44
C ARG A 224 -5.93 -18.40 10.13
N LEU A 225 -4.86 -17.82 9.58
CA LEU A 225 -3.51 -17.94 10.14
C LEU A 225 -3.35 -17.14 11.44
N ILE A 226 -3.99 -15.97 11.54
CA ILE A 226 -3.90 -15.07 12.71
C ILE A 226 -5.25 -14.37 12.99
N PRO A 227 -6.27 -15.11 13.50
CA PRO A 227 -7.61 -14.54 13.68
C PRO A 227 -7.71 -13.45 14.76
N SER A 228 -6.65 -13.23 15.54
CA SER A 228 -6.56 -12.15 16.52
C SER A 228 -6.18 -10.80 15.92
N ALA A 229 -5.53 -10.79 14.74
CA ALA A 229 -5.11 -9.56 14.10
C ALA A 229 -6.29 -8.78 13.50
N LYS A 230 -6.17 -7.45 13.47
CA LYS A 230 -7.03 -6.59 12.67
C LYS A 230 -6.50 -6.57 11.24
N ILE A 231 -7.29 -7.01 10.29
CA ILE A 231 -6.92 -7.06 8.88
C ILE A 231 -7.63 -5.93 8.15
N ILE A 232 -6.85 -5.12 7.43
CA ILE A 232 -7.32 -4.01 6.59
C ILE A 232 -7.00 -4.36 5.14
N VAL A 233 -8.00 -4.26 4.25
CA VAL A 233 -7.80 -4.48 2.81
C VAL A 233 -7.77 -3.15 2.10
N SER A 234 -6.62 -2.82 1.55
CA SER A 234 -6.30 -1.61 0.78
C SER A 234 -6.15 -1.93 -0.72
N HIS A 235 -5.75 -0.95 -1.52
CA HIS A 235 -5.45 -1.04 -2.94
C HIS A 235 -6.67 -1.45 -3.78
N LEU A 236 -7.84 -0.90 -3.46
CA LEU A 236 -9.10 -1.20 -4.14
C LEU A 236 -9.58 -0.02 -5.02
N ASP A 237 -10.36 -0.31 -6.07
CA ASP A 237 -11.15 0.63 -6.89
C ASP A 237 -10.39 1.65 -7.75
N ASN A 238 -9.06 1.70 -7.75
CA ASN A 238 -8.34 2.81 -8.38
C ASN A 238 -7.48 2.44 -9.60
N VAL A 239 -7.27 1.14 -9.82
CA VAL A 239 -6.51 0.64 -10.98
C VAL A 239 -7.35 -0.26 -11.87
N ALA A 240 -7.19 -0.11 -13.18
CA ALA A 240 -7.98 -0.84 -14.17
C ALA A 240 -7.74 -2.35 -14.15
N HIS A 241 -6.54 -2.79 -13.76
CA HIS A 241 -6.17 -4.20 -13.69
C HIS A 241 -6.58 -4.89 -12.38
N GLY A 242 -7.19 -4.16 -11.43
CA GLY A 242 -7.81 -4.76 -10.24
C GLY A 242 -9.10 -5.48 -10.59
N ASN A 243 -9.21 -6.78 -10.23
CA ASN A 243 -10.40 -7.60 -10.47
C ASN A 243 -11.43 -7.47 -9.34
N ILE A 244 -10.97 -7.10 -8.14
CA ILE A 244 -11.81 -6.99 -6.93
C ILE A 244 -11.92 -5.52 -6.53
N THR A 245 -13.17 -5.04 -6.50
CA THR A 245 -13.55 -3.73 -5.92
C THR A 245 -13.94 -3.90 -4.45
N ARG A 246 -14.05 -2.79 -3.68
CA ARG A 246 -14.59 -2.82 -2.30
C ARG A 246 -15.91 -3.60 -2.24
N LYS A 247 -16.85 -3.29 -3.12
CA LYS A 247 -18.14 -3.98 -3.21
C LYS A 247 -18.01 -5.47 -3.45
N ILE A 248 -17.10 -5.89 -4.33
CA ILE A 248 -16.86 -7.30 -4.62
C ILE A 248 -16.19 -7.97 -3.42
N MET A 249 -15.22 -7.32 -2.77
CA MET A 249 -14.54 -7.83 -1.58
C MET A 249 -15.55 -8.07 -0.45
N HIS A 250 -16.39 -7.10 -0.10
CA HIS A 250 -17.46 -7.27 0.88
C HIS A 250 -18.33 -8.49 0.58
N LYS A 251 -18.81 -8.61 -0.66
CA LYS A 251 -19.64 -9.76 -1.07
C LYS A 251 -18.91 -11.10 -0.88
N LYS A 252 -17.66 -11.20 -1.36
CA LYS A 252 -16.87 -12.44 -1.29
C LYS A 252 -16.56 -12.83 0.16
N LEU A 253 -16.24 -11.87 1.03
CA LEU A 253 -15.98 -12.12 2.45
C LEU A 253 -17.26 -12.48 3.21
N ALA A 254 -18.43 -11.91 2.84
CA ALA A 254 -19.71 -12.29 3.38
C ALA A 254 -20.08 -13.75 3.01
N GLU A 255 -19.83 -14.17 1.76
CA GLU A 255 -20.01 -15.56 1.31
C GLU A 255 -19.12 -16.54 2.09
N LYS A 256 -17.96 -16.08 2.59
CA LYS A 256 -17.03 -16.84 3.45
C LYS A 256 -17.37 -16.73 4.95
N GLY A 257 -18.31 -15.89 5.35
CA GLY A 257 -18.72 -15.67 6.74
C GLY A 257 -17.69 -14.94 7.61
N ILE A 258 -16.82 -14.12 7.00
CA ILE A 258 -15.76 -13.37 7.70
C ILE A 258 -15.77 -11.86 7.41
N GLU A 259 -16.78 -11.35 6.73
CA GLU A 259 -16.86 -9.95 6.33
C GLU A 259 -16.80 -9.00 7.54
N ASP A 260 -17.45 -9.36 8.65
CA ASP A 260 -17.46 -8.59 9.89
C ASP A 260 -16.12 -8.61 10.67
N LYS A 261 -15.16 -9.39 10.23
CA LYS A 261 -13.81 -9.53 10.82
C LYS A 261 -12.75 -8.70 10.07
N ILE A 262 -13.05 -8.27 8.85
CA ILE A 262 -12.12 -7.61 7.95
C ILE A 262 -12.53 -6.14 7.77
N LEU A 263 -11.58 -5.24 7.85
CA LEU A 263 -11.78 -3.82 7.63
C LEU A 263 -11.50 -3.49 6.17
N ILE A 264 -12.46 -2.85 5.50
CA ILE A 264 -12.35 -2.44 4.09
C ILE A 264 -12.66 -0.94 4.03
N PRO A 265 -11.64 -0.08 4.24
CA PRO A 265 -11.86 1.36 4.33
C PRO A 265 -12.29 1.97 3.00
N GLU A 266 -13.17 2.97 3.07
CA GLU A 266 -13.35 3.92 1.98
C GLU A 266 -12.15 4.88 1.89
N ASP A 267 -11.96 5.52 0.71
CA ASP A 267 -10.92 6.54 0.56
C ASP A 267 -11.20 7.71 1.52
N GLY A 268 -10.22 8.09 2.34
CA GLY A 268 -10.34 9.08 3.41
C GLY A 268 -10.65 8.50 4.80
N GLU A 269 -11.11 7.27 4.91
CA GLU A 269 -11.52 6.67 6.19
C GLU A 269 -10.32 6.38 7.10
N ILE A 270 -10.51 6.59 8.43
CA ILE A 270 -9.51 6.37 9.47
C ILE A 270 -9.97 5.28 10.42
N TYR A 271 -9.09 4.32 10.70
CA TYR A 271 -9.20 3.41 11.83
C TYR A 271 -8.21 3.78 12.94
N THR A 272 -8.67 3.72 14.19
CA THR A 272 -7.86 3.97 15.40
C THR A 272 -7.75 2.69 16.23
N PHE A 273 -6.53 2.40 16.74
CA PHE A 273 -6.19 1.19 17.48
C PHE A 273 -5.44 1.50 18.77
#